data_66e4330de4bd808b2ee366501e72b3fb
#
_entry.id   66e4330de4bd808b2ee366501e72b3fb
#
_cell.length_a   1.000
_cell.length_b   1.000
_cell.length_c   1.000
_cell.angle_alpha   90.00
_cell.angle_beta   90.00
_cell.angle_gamma   90.00
#
_symmetry.space_group_name_H-M   'P 1'
#
loop_
_entity.id
_entity.type
_entity.pdbx_description
1 polymer ?
#
loop_
_entity_poly.entity_id
_entity_poly.type
_entity_poly.pdbx_seq_one_letter_code
_entity_poly.pdbx_strand_id
1 'polypeptide(L)'
;LGLYYYDTRHLSALQMCLNGQPLELLSWNDEHVYHAVCLLTNGASGGPEGSIDRQTIAVRRERVVREAVFERLTLTNYNRTPVACDLTIEMAVDFADMFPVRGFATGPRGTIEPVDYQGDRLRFVYRGADDVVRVTDIDLSVIPDMVDILGAEAPPPSRGPQGEGSRRLRQLPVPARAQVH
;
A
#
# COMPACT_ATOMS: atom_id res chain seq x y z
N LEU A 1 -6.36 10.74 4.91
CA LEU A 1 -5.46 9.74 5.50
C LEU A 1 -4.19 9.69 4.67
N GLY A 2 -3.10 9.13 5.17
CA GLY A 2 -1.83 8.98 4.46
C GLY A 2 -0.65 8.92 5.42
N LEU A 3 0.55 8.71 4.85
CA LEU A 3 1.80 8.77 5.56
C LEU A 3 2.42 10.15 5.35
N TYR A 4 2.67 10.86 6.45
CA TYR A 4 3.26 12.20 6.45
C TYR A 4 4.65 12.17 7.06
N TYR A 5 5.55 12.94 6.43
CA TYR A 5 6.84 13.27 7.00
C TYR A 5 7.03 14.77 6.89
N TYR A 6 7.27 15.45 8.00
CA TYR A 6 7.06 16.89 8.16
C TYR A 6 5.64 17.25 7.65
N ASP A 7 5.51 18.24 6.79
CA ASP A 7 4.24 18.72 6.27
C ASP A 7 3.82 18.09 4.94
N THR A 8 4.59 17.10 4.45
CA THR A 8 4.36 16.46 3.15
C THR A 8 3.79 15.05 3.29
N ARG A 9 2.76 14.73 2.51
CA ARG A 9 2.17 13.39 2.41
C ARG A 9 2.97 12.53 1.41
N HIS A 10 3.77 11.62 1.90
CA HIS A 10 4.60 10.72 1.11
C HIS A 10 3.83 9.52 0.53
N LEU A 11 2.83 9.01 1.26
CA LEU A 11 1.89 8.03 0.72
C LEU A 11 0.46 8.55 0.94
N SER A 12 -0.30 8.66 -0.13
CA SER A 12 -1.71 9.05 -0.10
C SER A 12 -2.63 7.84 0.02
N ALA A 13 -2.20 6.67 -0.44
CA ALA A 13 -2.90 5.40 -0.27
C ALA A 13 -1.92 4.23 -0.11
N LEU A 14 -2.36 3.24 0.68
CA LEU A 14 -1.74 1.93 0.81
C LEU A 14 -2.85 0.93 1.13
N GLN A 15 -3.30 0.22 0.09
CA GLN A 15 -4.41 -0.73 0.16
C GLN A 15 -3.94 -2.14 -0.19
N MET A 16 -4.55 -3.14 0.43
CA MET A 16 -4.27 -4.54 0.19
C MET A 16 -5.54 -5.26 -0.23
N CYS A 17 -5.41 -6.08 -1.26
CA CYS A 17 -6.48 -6.91 -1.78
C CYS A 17 -5.99 -8.36 -1.88
N LEU A 18 -6.89 -9.31 -1.64
CA LEU A 18 -6.67 -10.72 -1.89
C LEU A 18 -7.61 -11.17 -3.02
N ASN A 19 -7.06 -11.72 -4.10
CA ASN A 19 -7.81 -12.06 -5.32
C ASN A 19 -8.69 -10.90 -5.82
N GLY A 20 -8.14 -9.68 -5.80
CA GLY A 20 -8.83 -8.46 -6.23
C GLY A 20 -9.93 -7.95 -5.29
N GLN A 21 -10.14 -8.60 -4.13
CA GLN A 21 -11.10 -8.16 -3.12
C GLN A 21 -10.39 -7.50 -1.93
N PRO A 22 -10.88 -6.36 -1.44
CA PRO A 22 -10.37 -5.76 -0.22
C PRO A 22 -10.43 -6.72 0.96
N LEU A 23 -9.44 -6.65 1.82
CA LEU A 23 -9.44 -7.41 3.07
C LEU A 23 -10.43 -6.81 4.07
N GLU A 24 -11.12 -7.68 4.81
CA GLU A 24 -12.06 -7.31 5.86
C GLU A 24 -11.32 -7.16 7.19
N LEU A 25 -11.54 -6.04 7.89
CA LEU A 25 -10.93 -5.79 9.20
C LEU A 25 -11.66 -6.61 10.27
N LEU A 26 -10.92 -7.42 11.02
CA LEU A 26 -11.43 -8.17 12.19
C LEU A 26 -11.13 -7.45 13.50
N SER A 27 -9.90 -6.96 13.66
CA SER A 27 -9.52 -6.21 14.85
C SER A 27 -8.36 -5.27 14.57
N TRP A 28 -8.26 -4.26 15.42
CA TRP A 28 -7.21 -3.26 15.41
C TRP A 28 -6.67 -3.07 16.83
N ASN A 29 -5.35 -3.04 16.97
CA ASN A 29 -4.67 -2.69 18.21
C ASN A 29 -3.59 -1.65 17.92
N ASP A 30 -3.65 -0.53 18.62
CA ASP A 30 -2.74 0.62 18.54
C ASP A 30 -2.34 1.12 19.94
N GLU A 31 -2.11 0.21 20.88
CA GLU A 31 -1.70 0.54 22.27
C GLU A 31 -0.48 1.46 22.33
N HIS A 32 0.35 1.44 21.29
CA HIS A 32 1.52 2.30 21.17
C HIS A 32 1.43 3.18 19.93
N VAL A 33 1.69 4.48 20.08
CA VAL A 33 1.66 5.46 18.98
C VAL A 33 2.59 5.15 17.81
N TYR A 34 3.60 4.32 18.02
CA TYR A 34 4.59 3.91 17.01
C TYR A 34 4.40 2.47 16.52
N HIS A 35 3.44 1.72 17.06
CA HIS A 35 3.20 0.33 16.70
C HIS A 35 1.70 0.04 16.61
N ALA A 36 1.27 -0.52 15.50
CA ALA A 36 -0.10 -0.92 15.26
C ALA A 36 -0.16 -2.34 14.69
N VAL A 37 -1.15 -3.10 15.12
CA VAL A 37 -1.45 -4.43 14.59
C VAL A 37 -2.88 -4.49 14.13
N CYS A 38 -3.08 -4.89 12.87
CA CYS A 38 -4.41 -5.19 12.32
C CYS A 38 -4.52 -6.68 12.05
N LEU A 39 -5.64 -7.27 12.42
CA LEU A 39 -6.05 -8.57 11.94
C LEU A 39 -7.12 -8.38 10.87
N LEU A 40 -6.83 -8.93 9.72
CA LEU A 40 -7.66 -8.84 8.52
C LEU A 40 -7.98 -10.25 8.03
N THR A 41 -9.02 -10.38 7.20
CA THR A 41 -9.38 -11.66 6.60
C THR A 41 -9.88 -11.46 5.17
N ASN A 42 -9.94 -12.56 4.41
CA ASN A 42 -10.51 -12.53 3.07
C ASN A 42 -12.03 -12.53 3.09
N GLY A 43 -12.65 -11.82 2.13
CA GLY A 43 -14.01 -12.09 1.69
C GLY A 43 -14.11 -13.41 0.91
N ALA A 44 -15.32 -13.81 0.52
CA ALA A 44 -15.50 -14.90 -0.43
C ALA A 44 -14.97 -14.44 -1.80
N SER A 45 -14.09 -15.23 -2.43
CA SER A 45 -13.47 -14.85 -3.71
C SER A 45 -13.15 -16.07 -4.56
N GLY A 46 -13.10 -15.86 -5.89
CA GLY A 46 -12.45 -16.80 -6.80
C GLY A 46 -10.94 -16.65 -6.69
N GLY A 47 -10.21 -17.75 -6.68
CA GLY A 47 -8.75 -17.78 -6.78
C GLY A 47 -8.31 -18.42 -8.11
N PRO A 48 -6.98 -18.43 -8.38
CA PRO A 48 -6.43 -19.06 -9.60
C PRO A 48 -6.81 -20.55 -9.76
N GLU A 49 -7.02 -21.24 -8.66
CA GLU A 49 -7.32 -22.68 -8.60
C GLU A 49 -8.72 -23.00 -8.07
N GLY A 50 -9.63 -22.02 -7.96
CA GLY A 50 -11.00 -22.23 -7.50
C GLY A 50 -11.50 -21.16 -6.53
N SER A 51 -12.63 -21.45 -5.87
CA SER A 51 -13.21 -20.55 -4.88
C SER A 51 -12.50 -20.67 -3.53
N ILE A 52 -12.32 -19.55 -2.87
CA ILE A 52 -11.81 -19.47 -1.50
C ILE A 52 -12.95 -19.01 -0.61
N ASP A 53 -13.27 -19.82 0.40
CA ASP A 53 -14.32 -19.48 1.34
C ASP A 53 -13.95 -18.25 2.17
N ARG A 54 -14.98 -17.49 2.54
CA ARG A 54 -14.81 -16.30 3.38
C ARG A 54 -14.21 -16.67 4.73
N GLN A 55 -13.31 -15.82 5.24
CA GLN A 55 -12.68 -15.92 6.57
C GLN A 55 -11.84 -17.18 6.78
N THR A 56 -11.25 -17.70 5.71
CA THR A 56 -10.36 -18.85 5.77
C THR A 56 -8.88 -18.48 5.63
N ILE A 57 -8.58 -17.23 5.25
CA ILE A 57 -7.22 -16.70 5.22
C ILE A 57 -7.17 -15.50 6.16
N ALA A 58 -6.35 -15.57 7.20
CA ALA A 58 -6.07 -14.42 8.05
C ALA A 58 -4.79 -13.70 7.59
N VAL A 59 -4.84 -12.38 7.61
CA VAL A 59 -3.71 -11.51 7.33
C VAL A 59 -3.45 -10.67 8.57
N ARG A 60 -2.32 -10.92 9.25
CA ARG A 60 -1.84 -10.08 10.33
C ARG A 60 -0.91 -9.05 9.73
N ARG A 61 -1.32 -7.79 9.80
CA ARG A 61 -0.54 -6.63 9.37
C ARG A 61 0.00 -5.94 10.61
N GLU A 62 1.31 -5.85 10.70
CA GLU A 62 2.02 -5.19 11.79
C GLU A 62 2.81 -4.02 11.25
N ARG A 63 2.60 -2.85 11.82
CA ARG A 63 3.27 -1.60 11.42
C ARG A 63 4.06 -1.05 12.58
N VAL A 64 5.33 -0.70 12.31
CA VAL A 64 6.19 0.02 13.24
C VAL A 64 6.69 1.29 12.55
N VAL A 65 6.54 2.42 13.22
CA VAL A 65 7.00 3.74 12.75
C VAL A 65 8.17 4.18 13.62
N ARG A 66 9.30 4.43 12.97
CA ARG A 66 10.53 4.99 13.56
C ARG A 66 11.12 6.01 12.58
N GLU A 67 12.41 5.85 12.22
CA GLU A 67 13.07 6.61 11.13
C GLU A 67 12.44 6.30 9.76
N ALA A 68 11.81 5.13 9.66
CA ALA A 68 11.05 4.65 8.52
C ALA A 68 9.76 3.96 8.98
N VAL A 69 8.89 3.64 8.04
CA VAL A 69 7.71 2.81 8.29
C VAL A 69 8.05 1.37 7.88
N PHE A 70 8.00 0.48 8.84
CA PHE A 70 8.16 -0.96 8.62
C PHE A 70 6.81 -1.63 8.65
N GLU A 71 6.51 -2.46 7.66
CA GLU A 71 5.31 -3.27 7.63
C GLU A 71 5.67 -4.75 7.48
N ARG A 72 5.05 -5.58 8.31
CA ARG A 72 5.12 -7.03 8.22
C ARG A 72 3.73 -7.57 7.95
N LEU A 73 3.64 -8.41 6.93
CA LEU A 73 2.43 -9.14 6.60
C LEU A 73 2.64 -10.62 6.91
N THR A 74 1.77 -11.19 7.71
CA THR A 74 1.75 -12.63 7.99
C THR A 74 0.42 -13.19 7.51
N LEU A 75 0.48 -14.08 6.51
CA LEU A 75 -0.70 -14.76 6.00
C LEU A 75 -0.80 -16.14 6.64
N THR A 76 -1.99 -16.47 7.13
CA THR A 76 -2.28 -17.77 7.70
C THR A 76 -3.46 -18.40 6.97
N ASN A 77 -3.23 -19.57 6.39
CA ASN A 77 -4.28 -20.35 5.71
C ASN A 77 -4.92 -21.31 6.72
N TYR A 78 -6.21 -21.17 6.97
CA TYR A 78 -7.01 -22.05 7.82
C TYR A 78 -7.77 -23.12 7.03
N ASN A 79 -7.63 -23.14 5.70
CA ASN A 79 -8.15 -24.25 4.89
C ASN A 79 -7.36 -25.52 5.18
N ARG A 80 -7.99 -26.68 4.93
CA ARG A 80 -7.34 -27.99 5.11
C ARG A 80 -6.27 -28.28 4.04
N THR A 81 -6.36 -27.59 2.91
CA THR A 81 -5.46 -27.73 1.76
C THR A 81 -4.71 -26.42 1.52
N PRO A 82 -3.54 -26.47 0.87
CA PRO A 82 -2.91 -25.26 0.33
C PRO A 82 -3.86 -24.52 -0.60
N VAL A 83 -3.79 -23.20 -0.60
CA VAL A 83 -4.62 -22.32 -1.43
C VAL A 83 -3.70 -21.35 -2.17
N ALA A 84 -3.85 -21.27 -3.49
CA ALA A 84 -3.21 -20.23 -4.27
C ALA A 84 -4.07 -18.96 -4.23
N CYS A 85 -3.45 -17.84 -3.93
CA CYS A 85 -4.13 -16.55 -3.93
C CYS A 85 -3.19 -15.42 -4.38
N ASP A 86 -3.78 -14.40 -4.99
CA ASP A 86 -3.09 -13.20 -5.41
C ASP A 86 -3.17 -12.15 -4.30
N LEU A 87 -2.04 -11.77 -3.71
CA LEU A 87 -1.95 -10.61 -2.82
C LEU A 87 -1.57 -9.38 -3.66
N THR A 88 -2.46 -8.41 -3.72
CA THR A 88 -2.20 -7.13 -4.40
C THR A 88 -1.98 -6.04 -3.36
N ILE A 89 -0.92 -5.26 -3.52
CA ILE A 89 -0.65 -4.06 -2.72
C ILE A 89 -0.71 -2.86 -3.66
N GLU A 90 -1.69 -1.98 -3.43
CA GLU A 90 -1.86 -0.75 -4.19
C GLU A 90 -1.32 0.42 -3.37
N MET A 91 -0.44 1.21 -3.96
CA MET A 91 0.18 2.36 -3.34
C MET A 91 -0.01 3.59 -4.21
N ALA A 92 -0.20 4.74 -3.57
CA ALA A 92 -0.25 6.02 -4.27
C ALA A 92 0.57 7.08 -3.52
N VAL A 93 1.21 7.97 -4.27
CA VAL A 93 1.93 9.13 -3.77
C VAL A 93 1.35 10.38 -4.41
N ASP A 94 1.33 11.49 -3.69
CA ASP A 94 0.90 12.78 -4.24
C ASP A 94 1.75 13.95 -3.75
N PHE A 95 2.61 13.72 -2.78
CA PHE A 95 3.46 14.72 -2.13
C PHE A 95 2.71 16.01 -1.77
N ALA A 96 1.42 15.84 -1.44
CA ALA A 96 0.59 16.97 -1.07
C ALA A 96 1.03 17.54 0.27
N ASP A 97 1.12 18.86 0.33
CA ASP A 97 1.29 19.58 1.59
C ASP A 97 0.07 19.37 2.49
N MET A 98 0.25 19.43 3.80
CA MET A 98 -0.84 19.27 4.77
C MET A 98 -1.92 20.32 4.66
N PHE A 99 -1.58 21.55 4.25
CA PHE A 99 -2.55 22.65 4.14
C PHE A 99 -3.59 22.40 3.03
N PRO A 100 -3.21 22.06 1.78
CA PRO A 100 -4.14 21.62 0.76
C PRO A 100 -5.01 20.42 1.17
N VAL A 101 -4.43 19.44 1.86
CA VAL A 101 -5.17 18.27 2.35
C VAL A 101 -6.25 18.65 3.35
N ARG A 102 -6.08 19.75 4.08
CA ARG A 102 -7.05 20.33 5.01
C ARG A 102 -8.01 21.34 4.36
N GLY A 103 -7.95 21.51 3.04
CA GLY A 103 -8.85 22.40 2.30
C GLY A 103 -8.42 23.86 2.22
N PHE A 104 -7.18 24.19 2.60
CA PHE A 104 -6.64 25.53 2.41
C PHE A 104 -6.18 25.73 0.95
N ALA A 105 -6.07 27.01 0.55
CA ALA A 105 -5.65 27.35 -0.80
C ALA A 105 -4.26 26.77 -1.12
N THR A 106 -4.12 26.22 -2.32
CA THR A 106 -2.88 25.60 -2.80
C THR A 106 -2.00 26.65 -3.48
N GLY A 107 -0.70 26.64 -3.14
CA GLY A 107 0.34 27.26 -3.97
C GLY A 107 0.64 26.43 -5.24
N PRO A 108 1.61 26.88 -6.05
CA PRO A 108 2.06 26.11 -7.20
C PRO A 108 2.51 24.71 -6.77
N ARG A 109 2.12 23.69 -7.54
CA ARG A 109 2.56 22.31 -7.34
C ARG A 109 3.84 22.05 -8.09
N GLY A 110 4.64 21.12 -7.58
CA GLY A 110 5.79 20.58 -8.29
C GLY A 110 5.39 19.43 -9.24
N THR A 111 6.37 18.66 -9.64
CA THR A 111 6.22 17.55 -10.60
C THR A 111 6.69 16.24 -9.98
N ILE A 112 5.89 15.19 -10.14
CA ILE A 112 6.30 13.81 -9.83
C ILE A 112 7.04 13.27 -11.04
N GLU A 113 8.27 12.78 -10.82
CA GLU A 113 9.06 12.15 -11.86
C GLU A 113 8.54 10.73 -12.17
N PRO A 114 8.90 10.17 -13.35
CA PRO A 114 8.62 8.77 -13.62
C PRO A 114 9.16 7.88 -12.50
N VAL A 115 8.37 6.89 -12.12
CA VAL A 115 8.74 6.01 -11.00
C VAL A 115 9.89 5.10 -11.42
N ASP A 116 10.94 5.08 -10.63
CA ASP A 116 12.03 4.12 -10.77
C ASP A 116 11.69 2.83 -10.01
N TYR A 117 11.73 1.70 -10.72
CA TYR A 117 11.49 0.37 -10.18
C TYR A 117 12.68 -0.53 -10.50
N GLN A 118 13.29 -1.07 -9.45
CA GLN A 118 14.44 -1.98 -9.56
C GLN A 118 14.20 -3.23 -8.70
N GLY A 119 13.48 -4.19 -9.27
CA GLY A 119 13.25 -5.51 -8.65
C GLY A 119 12.45 -5.46 -7.33
N ASP A 120 13.10 -5.19 -6.23
CA ASP A 120 12.51 -5.13 -4.89
C ASP A 120 12.34 -3.70 -4.35
N ARG A 121 12.78 -2.68 -5.12
CA ARG A 121 12.71 -1.28 -4.71
C ARG A 121 11.88 -0.44 -5.66
N LEU A 122 11.07 0.43 -5.07
CA LEU A 122 10.26 1.45 -5.72
C LEU A 122 10.69 2.82 -5.23
N ARG A 123 11.06 3.70 -6.16
CA ARG A 123 11.42 5.08 -5.83
C ARG A 123 10.49 6.07 -6.50
N PHE A 124 9.87 6.93 -5.70
CA PHE A 124 9.07 8.06 -6.13
C PHE A 124 9.83 9.35 -5.84
N VAL A 125 10.00 10.20 -6.84
CA VAL A 125 10.70 11.49 -6.72
C VAL A 125 9.72 12.61 -7.07
N TYR A 126 9.66 13.62 -6.22
CA TYR A 126 8.87 14.83 -6.43
C TYR A 126 9.77 16.06 -6.38
N ARG A 127 9.73 16.89 -7.42
CA ARG A 127 10.35 18.22 -7.42
C ARG A 127 9.30 19.24 -7.06
N GLY A 128 9.41 19.79 -5.87
CA GLY A 128 8.49 20.83 -5.41
C GLY A 128 8.66 22.13 -6.20
N ALA A 129 7.61 22.96 -6.22
CA ALA A 129 7.69 24.32 -6.74
C ALA A 129 8.58 25.24 -5.86
N ASP A 130 9.01 24.74 -4.71
CA ASP A 130 9.96 25.34 -3.77
C ASP A 130 11.41 24.90 -4.02
N ASP A 131 11.69 24.25 -5.17
CA ASP A 131 12.96 23.64 -5.55
C ASP A 131 13.44 22.53 -4.59
N VAL A 132 12.60 22.09 -3.65
CA VAL A 132 12.94 20.97 -2.74
C VAL A 132 12.57 19.64 -3.39
N VAL A 133 13.55 18.72 -3.41
CA VAL A 133 13.34 17.35 -3.88
C VAL A 133 12.90 16.50 -2.69
N ARG A 134 11.76 15.81 -2.84
CA ARG A 134 11.23 14.87 -1.86
C ARG A 134 11.22 13.47 -2.48
N VAL A 135 11.61 12.48 -1.69
CA VAL A 135 11.73 11.10 -2.15
C VAL A 135 10.97 10.17 -1.23
N THR A 136 10.29 9.20 -1.81
CA THR A 136 9.72 8.05 -1.09
C THR A 136 10.32 6.79 -1.66
N ASP A 137 11.13 6.11 -0.88
CA ASP A 137 11.67 4.80 -1.19
C ASP A 137 10.82 3.73 -0.51
N ILE A 138 10.48 2.67 -1.23
CA ILE A 138 9.75 1.51 -0.71
C ILE A 138 10.56 0.27 -1.07
N ASP A 139 11.08 -0.39 -0.04
CA ASP A 139 11.79 -1.65 -0.18
C ASP A 139 10.84 -2.81 0.12
N LEU A 140 10.85 -3.82 -0.74
CA LEU A 140 10.05 -5.02 -0.62
C LEU A 140 10.97 -6.19 -0.28
N SER A 141 10.62 -7.00 0.71
CA SER A 141 11.40 -8.20 1.06
C SER A 141 11.18 -9.37 0.09
N VAL A 142 10.22 -9.24 -0.81
CA VAL A 142 9.89 -10.22 -1.85
C VAL A 142 9.78 -9.48 -3.18
N ILE A 143 10.42 -10.01 -4.22
CA ILE A 143 10.26 -9.49 -5.57
C ILE A 143 8.86 -9.81 -6.06
N PRO A 144 8.05 -8.82 -6.45
CA PRO A 144 6.71 -9.06 -6.97
C PRO A 144 6.77 -9.76 -8.34
N ASP A 145 5.85 -10.68 -8.58
CA ASP A 145 5.72 -11.34 -9.89
C ASP A 145 5.28 -10.37 -10.99
N MET A 146 4.51 -9.33 -10.62
CA MET A 146 4.06 -8.30 -11.54
C MET A 146 4.00 -6.93 -10.85
N VAL A 147 4.42 -5.88 -11.58
CA VAL A 147 4.31 -4.48 -11.14
C VAL A 147 3.71 -3.66 -12.26
N ASP A 148 2.53 -3.10 -12.01
CA ASP A 148 1.88 -2.14 -12.90
C ASP A 148 2.13 -0.71 -12.40
N ILE A 149 2.64 0.17 -13.26
CA ILE A 149 2.81 1.58 -12.97
C ILE A 149 1.74 2.35 -13.74
N LEU A 150 0.76 2.86 -13.02
CA LEU A 150 -0.24 3.74 -13.59
C LEU A 150 0.32 5.16 -13.58
N GLY A 151 0.37 5.79 -14.76
CA GLY A 151 0.96 7.12 -14.92
C GLY A 151 0.24 8.20 -14.11
N ALA A 152 1.00 9.23 -13.72
CA ALA A 152 0.45 10.45 -13.16
C ALA A 152 -0.23 11.26 -14.27
N GLU A 153 -1.53 11.08 -14.49
CA GLU A 153 -2.33 12.11 -15.11
C GLU A 153 -2.68 13.16 -14.04
N ALA A 154 -2.54 14.44 -14.39
CA ALA A 154 -2.87 15.54 -13.47
C ALA A 154 -4.32 15.38 -12.97
N PRO A 155 -4.60 15.44 -11.66
CA PRO A 155 -5.93 15.19 -11.14
C PRO A 155 -6.90 16.26 -11.61
N PRO A 156 -8.15 15.89 -11.91
CA PRO A 156 -9.22 16.87 -12.00
C PRO A 156 -9.40 17.56 -10.64
N PRO A 157 -9.83 18.83 -10.62
CA PRO A 157 -9.97 19.57 -9.39
C PRO A 157 -10.98 18.89 -8.45
N SER A 158 -10.49 18.53 -7.29
CA SER A 158 -11.19 18.15 -6.05
C SER A 158 -12.56 17.47 -6.16
N ARG A 159 -12.56 16.11 -6.18
CA ARG A 159 -13.58 15.27 -5.53
C ARG A 159 -13.00 13.89 -5.21
N GLY A 160 -12.68 13.64 -3.93
CA GLY A 160 -12.32 12.32 -3.39
C GLY A 160 -10.84 11.94 -3.54
N PRO A 161 -10.36 11.00 -2.73
CA PRO A 161 -8.96 10.58 -2.74
C PRO A 161 -8.69 9.66 -3.94
N GLN A 162 -8.32 10.23 -5.07
CA GLN A 162 -7.69 9.49 -6.16
C GLN A 162 -6.26 10.02 -6.26
N GLY A 163 -5.35 9.22 -5.70
CA GLY A 163 -3.93 9.51 -5.73
C GLY A 163 -3.33 9.23 -7.09
N GLU A 164 -2.38 10.05 -7.46
CA GLU A 164 -1.57 9.92 -8.66
C GLU A 164 -0.47 8.89 -8.43
N GLY A 165 -0.30 7.97 -9.37
CA GLY A 165 0.70 6.90 -9.29
C GLY A 165 0.25 5.72 -8.41
N SER A 166 -0.77 4.99 -8.84
CA SER A 166 -1.17 3.73 -8.24
C SER A 166 -0.35 2.56 -8.81
N ARG A 167 0.02 1.62 -7.95
CA ARG A 167 0.72 0.40 -8.33
C ARG A 167 0.04 -0.83 -7.76
N ARG A 168 -0.06 -1.87 -8.58
CA ARG A 168 -0.53 -3.18 -8.18
C ARG A 168 0.63 -4.17 -8.15
N LEU A 169 0.81 -4.81 -7.02
CA LEU A 169 1.71 -5.94 -6.86
C LEU A 169 0.87 -7.22 -6.89
N ARG A 170 1.18 -8.14 -7.79
CA ARG A 170 0.39 -9.34 -7.96
C ARG A 170 1.23 -10.61 -7.75
N GLN A 171 0.64 -11.53 -7.05
CA GLN A 171 0.91 -12.96 -6.92
C GLN A 171 2.00 -13.41 -5.93
N LEU A 172 1.55 -14.05 -4.86
CA LEU A 172 2.35 -14.96 -4.04
C LEU A 172 1.56 -16.26 -3.85
N PRO A 173 2.11 -17.46 -4.19
CA PRO A 173 1.57 -18.70 -3.67
C PRO A 173 1.75 -18.68 -2.15
N VAL A 174 0.65 -18.79 -1.42
CA VAL A 174 0.70 -18.84 0.05
C VAL A 174 0.70 -20.31 0.48
N PRO A 175 1.85 -20.90 0.85
CA PRO A 175 1.88 -22.18 1.53
C PRO A 175 1.10 -22.06 2.84
N ALA A 176 0.72 -23.19 3.47
CA ALA A 176 -0.09 -23.23 4.71
C ALA A 176 0.44 -22.32 5.86
N ARG A 177 1.67 -21.82 5.77
CA ARG A 177 2.23 -20.70 6.57
C ARG A 177 3.30 -19.99 5.76
N ALA A 178 3.05 -18.74 5.33
CA ALA A 178 4.07 -17.87 4.78
C ALA A 178 4.17 -16.60 5.63
N GLN A 179 5.41 -16.18 5.93
CA GLN A 179 5.70 -14.86 6.46
C GLN A 179 6.34 -14.06 5.33
N VAL A 180 5.73 -12.94 4.99
CA VAL A 180 6.31 -11.93 4.10
C VAL A 180 6.84 -10.83 5.03
N HIS A 181 8.13 -10.59 5.00
CA HIS A 181 8.82 -9.59 5.82
C HIS A 181 8.99 -8.31 5.04
#